data_ad704502a149142c00b798eddab621eb
#
_entry.id   ad704502a149142c00b798eddab621eb
#
_cell.length_a   1.000
_cell.length_b   1.000
_cell.length_c   1.000
_cell.angle_alpha   90.00
_cell.angle_beta   90.00
_cell.angle_gamma   90.00
#
_symmetry.space_group_name_H-M   'P 1'
#
loop_
_entity.id
_entity.type
_entity.pdbx_description
1 polymer ?
#
loop_
_entity_poly.entity_id
_entity_poly.type
_entity_poly.pdbx_seq_one_letter_code
_entity_poly.pdbx_strand_id
1 'polypeptide(L)'
;MNRKLFCILFLILDIVLCLTLFILNFIPGIKEKVILSAIDSNKWLVYTLYSEDTVSKVINNKNQVKLENTKDLDKIVVESTPIQLIENEYDEAILTKDNDDYKLLNITVGGYKAYLVAIYDPSKVQLIHSKTFNTGTGQERIKDMCSRSGGIVCINGGMFVDNGVGSDIPMGYLIKNGKVLWRDNYNSASLIGFTNDNKLLLINATAEEAIKKGMRDALEFGPFLIVNGKRIDNNVAVGGFSRAARVAIAQRRDGIVLFLVTEGNHSSGPTMGDITNTLLDYGAYNAANLDGGASSQLAINGYLINNPKNIYGQTVVGGRSVVSGFGLIP
;
A
#
# COMPACT_ATOMS: atom_id res chain seq x y z
N MET A 1 33.64 -40.28 -8.17
CA MET A 1 32.64 -40.42 -7.09
C MET A 1 32.15 -41.86 -7.09
N ASN A 2 32.14 -42.56 -5.98
CA ASN A 2 31.76 -43.97 -5.88
C ASN A 2 30.24 -44.09 -6.21
N ARG A 3 29.88 -45.00 -7.14
CA ARG A 3 28.51 -45.21 -7.62
C ARG A 3 27.49 -45.42 -6.48
N LYS A 4 27.93 -46.10 -5.38
CA LYS A 4 27.12 -46.28 -4.18
C LYS A 4 26.86 -44.95 -3.44
N LEU A 5 27.87 -44.09 -3.34
CA LEU A 5 27.74 -42.78 -2.70
C LEU A 5 26.81 -41.86 -3.48
N PHE A 6 26.89 -41.91 -4.82
CA PHE A 6 25.98 -41.17 -5.71
C PHE A 6 24.50 -41.59 -5.54
N CYS A 7 24.23 -42.90 -5.49
CA CYS A 7 22.88 -43.44 -5.24
C CYS A 7 22.33 -43.04 -3.86
N ILE A 8 23.18 -43.05 -2.84
CA ILE A 8 22.77 -42.62 -1.48
C ILE A 8 22.44 -41.12 -1.45
N LEU A 9 23.26 -40.27 -2.06
CA LEU A 9 22.99 -38.82 -2.15
C LEU A 9 21.72 -38.53 -2.93
N PHE A 10 21.46 -39.25 -4.02
CA PHE A 10 20.25 -39.11 -4.81
C PHE A 10 18.99 -39.50 -4.01
N LEU A 11 19.07 -40.64 -3.27
CA LEU A 11 17.98 -41.08 -2.40
C LEU A 11 17.68 -40.06 -1.28
N ILE A 12 18.71 -39.48 -0.68
CA ILE A 12 18.56 -38.44 0.36
C ILE A 12 17.89 -37.23 -0.24
N LEU A 13 18.28 -36.80 -1.44
CA LEU A 13 17.69 -35.66 -2.14
C LEU A 13 16.19 -35.87 -2.43
N ASP A 14 15.84 -37.09 -2.90
CA ASP A 14 14.42 -37.46 -3.16
C ASP A 14 13.60 -37.48 -1.86
N ILE A 15 14.16 -38.00 -0.76
CA ILE A 15 13.45 -37.96 0.52
C ILE A 15 13.23 -36.54 1.01
N VAL A 16 14.24 -35.68 0.89
CA VAL A 16 14.12 -34.25 1.27
C VAL A 16 13.08 -33.55 0.39
N LEU A 17 13.09 -33.80 -0.93
CA LEU A 17 12.12 -33.24 -1.86
C LEU A 17 10.69 -33.70 -1.52
N CYS A 18 10.49 -34.99 -1.30
CA CYS A 18 9.18 -35.56 -0.91
C CYS A 18 8.68 -34.98 0.42
N LEU A 19 9.56 -34.85 1.43
CA LEU A 19 9.23 -34.24 2.71
C LEU A 19 8.85 -32.76 2.54
N THR A 20 9.59 -32.02 1.72
CA THR A 20 9.29 -30.60 1.44
C THR A 20 7.93 -30.46 0.75
N LEU A 21 7.64 -31.26 -0.27
CA LEU A 21 6.36 -31.26 -0.96
C LEU A 21 5.22 -31.68 -0.05
N PHE A 22 5.44 -32.65 0.86
CA PHE A 22 4.47 -33.04 1.87
C PHE A 22 4.17 -31.88 2.83
N ILE A 23 5.20 -31.24 3.38
CA ILE A 23 5.07 -30.06 4.26
C ILE A 23 4.26 -28.96 3.58
N LEU A 24 4.61 -28.63 2.33
CA LEU A 24 3.96 -27.56 1.56
C LEU A 24 2.46 -27.83 1.26
N ASN A 25 2.05 -29.10 1.17
CA ASN A 25 0.69 -29.46 0.77
C ASN A 25 -0.21 -29.93 1.92
N PHE A 26 0.36 -30.58 2.94
CA PHE A 26 -0.43 -31.29 3.95
C PHE A 26 -0.39 -30.67 5.34
N ILE A 27 0.58 -29.80 5.65
CA ILE A 27 0.57 -29.12 6.94
C ILE A 27 -0.39 -27.91 6.88
N PRO A 28 -1.42 -27.89 7.77
CA PRO A 28 -2.37 -26.79 7.79
C PRO A 28 -1.72 -25.41 7.92
N GLY A 29 -2.16 -24.45 7.11
CA GLY A 29 -1.69 -23.07 7.12
C GLY A 29 -0.36 -22.80 6.42
N ILE A 30 0.44 -23.80 6.06
CA ILE A 30 1.70 -23.59 5.31
C ILE A 30 1.40 -23.27 3.85
N LYS A 31 0.49 -24.03 3.23
CA LYS A 31 0.04 -23.79 1.85
C LYS A 31 -0.43 -22.34 1.65
N GLU A 32 -1.31 -21.88 2.51
CA GLU A 32 -1.83 -20.50 2.48
C GLU A 32 -0.70 -19.48 2.63
N LYS A 33 0.22 -19.69 3.57
CA LYS A 33 1.38 -18.81 3.79
C LYS A 33 2.28 -18.75 2.56
N VAL A 34 2.59 -19.88 1.94
CA VAL A 34 3.43 -19.94 0.73
C VAL A 34 2.76 -19.23 -0.43
N ILE A 35 1.48 -19.54 -0.71
CA ILE A 35 0.73 -18.87 -1.77
C ILE A 35 0.72 -17.36 -1.55
N LEU A 36 0.34 -16.91 -0.36
CA LEU A 36 0.18 -15.50 -0.04
C LEU A 36 1.49 -14.72 0.01
N SER A 37 2.61 -15.36 0.34
CA SER A 37 3.92 -14.70 0.38
C SER A 37 4.60 -14.62 -0.98
N ALA A 38 4.29 -15.55 -1.88
CA ALA A 38 4.99 -15.68 -3.14
C ALA A 38 4.17 -15.26 -4.36
N ILE A 39 2.84 -15.09 -4.23
CA ILE A 39 1.97 -14.82 -5.40
C ILE A 39 2.31 -13.51 -6.10
N ASP A 40 2.74 -12.50 -5.35
CA ASP A 40 3.05 -11.18 -5.88
C ASP A 40 4.51 -11.10 -6.40
N SER A 41 5.43 -11.90 -5.84
CA SER A 41 6.86 -11.86 -6.18
C SER A 41 7.31 -12.99 -7.11
N ASN A 42 6.68 -14.17 -7.03
CA ASN A 42 7.05 -15.39 -7.74
C ASN A 42 5.81 -16.17 -8.21
N LYS A 43 4.93 -15.51 -8.91
CA LYS A 43 3.67 -16.08 -9.44
C LYS A 43 3.88 -17.42 -10.15
N TRP A 44 4.94 -17.53 -10.96
CA TRP A 44 5.31 -18.76 -11.66
C TRP A 44 5.52 -19.93 -10.66
N LEU A 45 6.25 -19.71 -9.56
CA LEU A 45 6.53 -20.75 -8.56
C LEU A 45 5.22 -21.22 -7.90
N VAL A 46 4.34 -20.28 -7.57
CA VAL A 46 3.04 -20.59 -6.95
C VAL A 46 2.19 -21.49 -7.85
N TYR A 47 2.04 -21.14 -9.12
CA TYR A 47 1.26 -21.94 -10.09
C TYR A 47 1.96 -23.23 -10.55
N THR A 48 3.25 -23.38 -10.29
CA THR A 48 3.96 -24.67 -10.46
C THR A 48 3.66 -25.63 -9.31
N LEU A 49 3.54 -25.10 -8.08
CA LEU A 49 3.32 -25.89 -6.87
C LEU A 49 1.84 -26.17 -6.56
N TYR A 50 0.94 -25.28 -6.99
CA TYR A 50 -0.49 -25.33 -6.66
C TYR A 50 -1.36 -25.08 -7.88
N SER A 51 -2.52 -25.77 -7.93
CA SER A 51 -3.50 -25.56 -9.00
C SER A 51 -4.13 -24.16 -8.90
N GLU A 52 -4.58 -23.64 -10.05
CA GLU A 52 -5.30 -22.35 -10.14
C GLU A 52 -6.50 -22.28 -9.20
N ASP A 53 -7.27 -23.36 -9.07
CA ASP A 53 -8.40 -23.46 -8.15
C ASP A 53 -7.96 -23.30 -6.68
N THR A 54 -6.84 -23.94 -6.29
CA THR A 54 -6.29 -23.81 -4.93
C THR A 54 -5.81 -22.40 -4.67
N VAL A 55 -5.08 -21.80 -5.60
CA VAL A 55 -4.59 -20.42 -5.50
C VAL A 55 -5.75 -19.46 -5.40
N SER A 56 -6.75 -19.60 -6.27
CA SER A 56 -7.96 -18.77 -6.28
C SER A 56 -8.76 -18.91 -4.97
N LYS A 57 -8.91 -20.12 -4.44
CA LYS A 57 -9.56 -20.33 -3.14
C LYS A 57 -8.82 -19.66 -1.98
N VAL A 58 -7.50 -19.76 -1.96
CA VAL A 58 -6.68 -19.10 -0.92
C VAL A 58 -6.78 -17.59 -1.03
N ILE A 59 -6.71 -17.03 -2.23
CA ILE A 59 -6.85 -15.60 -2.48
C ILE A 59 -8.27 -15.13 -2.12
N ASN A 60 -9.29 -15.88 -2.51
CA ASN A 60 -10.68 -15.54 -2.21
C ASN A 60 -10.99 -15.66 -0.71
N ASN A 61 -10.46 -16.69 -0.03
CA ASN A 61 -10.56 -16.80 1.43
C ASN A 61 -9.82 -15.68 2.14
N LYS A 62 -8.61 -15.30 1.64
CA LYS A 62 -7.89 -14.11 2.10
C LYS A 62 -8.77 -12.86 1.93
N ASN A 63 -9.46 -12.75 0.81
CA ASN A 63 -10.37 -11.65 0.53
C ASN A 63 -11.63 -11.70 1.41
N GLN A 64 -12.14 -12.88 1.75
CA GLN A 64 -13.28 -13.03 2.69
C GLN A 64 -12.89 -12.70 4.14
N VAL A 65 -11.70 -13.07 4.61
CA VAL A 65 -11.18 -12.66 5.93
C VAL A 65 -10.81 -11.15 5.95
N LYS A 66 -10.57 -10.54 4.78
CA LYS A 66 -10.32 -9.11 4.61
C LYS A 66 -11.60 -8.26 4.52
N LEU A 67 -12.77 -8.86 4.57
CA LEU A 67 -14.04 -8.17 4.30
C LEU A 67 -14.58 -7.32 5.46
N GLU A 68 -13.75 -6.73 6.28
CA GLU A 68 -14.17 -5.51 6.95
C GLU A 68 -13.97 -4.34 5.97
N ASN A 69 -14.87 -4.24 5.01
CA ASN A 69 -15.04 -3.02 4.23
C ASN A 69 -15.42 -1.90 5.18
N THR A 70 -15.00 -0.69 4.87
CA THR A 70 -15.46 0.49 5.58
C THR A 70 -17.00 0.52 5.53
N LYS A 71 -17.65 0.46 6.68
CA LYS A 71 -19.11 0.45 6.81
C LYS A 71 -19.64 1.76 7.37
N ASP A 72 -18.86 2.42 8.20
CA ASP A 72 -19.26 3.54 9.05
C ASP A 72 -18.63 4.86 8.56
N LEU A 73 -18.70 5.15 7.26
CA LEU A 73 -18.19 6.40 6.69
C LEU A 73 -18.85 7.65 7.30
N ASP A 74 -20.08 7.51 7.81
CA ASP A 74 -20.79 8.60 8.46
C ASP A 74 -20.10 9.11 9.73
N LYS A 75 -19.23 8.30 10.33
CA LYS A 75 -18.39 8.69 11.48
C LYS A 75 -17.20 9.58 11.10
N ILE A 76 -16.90 9.74 9.83
CA ILE A 76 -15.92 10.71 9.34
C ILE A 76 -16.68 12.00 9.03
N VAL A 77 -16.37 13.06 9.75
CA VAL A 77 -16.98 14.38 9.59
C VAL A 77 -16.03 15.22 8.76
N VAL A 78 -16.47 15.59 7.55
CA VAL A 78 -15.73 16.45 6.62
C VAL A 78 -16.42 17.82 6.61
N GLU A 79 -16.38 18.52 7.74
CA GLU A 79 -16.90 19.87 7.85
C GLU A 79 -15.74 20.89 7.83
N SER A 80 -16.01 22.06 7.29
CA SER A 80 -15.04 23.14 7.11
C SER A 80 -14.44 23.71 8.40
N THR A 81 -15.00 23.37 9.55
CA THR A 81 -14.46 23.74 10.88
C THR A 81 -14.98 22.80 11.97
N PRO A 82 -14.50 21.56 12.07
CA PRO A 82 -14.77 20.76 13.26
C PRO A 82 -14.10 21.43 14.47
N ILE A 83 -14.80 21.46 15.60
CA ILE A 83 -14.16 21.77 16.89
C ILE A 83 -13.23 20.59 17.16
N GLN A 84 -11.96 20.77 16.86
CA GLN A 84 -10.95 19.76 17.08
C GLN A 84 -10.50 19.83 18.53
N LEU A 85 -10.86 18.84 19.32
CA LEU A 85 -10.39 18.71 20.69
C LEU A 85 -8.97 18.13 20.69
N ILE A 86 -8.06 18.79 21.38
CA ILE A 86 -6.73 18.26 21.66
C ILE A 86 -6.88 17.35 22.88
N GLU A 87 -6.84 16.04 22.64
CA GLU A 87 -6.99 15.02 23.69
C GLU A 87 -5.63 14.45 24.14
N ASN A 88 -4.62 14.56 23.29
CA ASN A 88 -3.28 14.00 23.53
C ASN A 88 -2.20 14.75 22.72
N GLU A 89 -0.95 14.39 22.93
CA GLU A 89 0.21 14.99 22.26
C GLU A 89 0.21 14.83 20.72
N TYR A 90 -0.39 13.76 20.21
CA TYR A 90 -0.50 13.50 18.77
C TYR A 90 -1.53 14.42 18.12
N ASP A 91 -2.63 14.70 18.81
CA ASP A 91 -3.61 15.69 18.36
C ASP A 91 -2.98 17.09 18.38
N GLU A 92 -2.28 17.46 19.45
CA GLU A 92 -1.57 18.73 19.52
C GLU A 92 -0.57 18.89 18.37
N ALA A 93 0.20 17.84 18.07
CA ALA A 93 1.17 17.84 16.98
C ALA A 93 0.54 18.09 15.61
N ILE A 94 -0.66 17.51 15.35
CA ILE A 94 -1.38 17.69 14.08
C ILE A 94 -2.11 19.03 14.04
N LEU A 95 -2.82 19.40 15.12
CA LEU A 95 -3.75 20.53 15.11
C LEU A 95 -3.07 21.87 15.30
N THR A 96 -1.82 21.90 15.78
CA THR A 96 -0.98 23.10 15.76
C THR A 96 -0.47 23.35 14.34
N LYS A 97 -1.23 24.11 13.57
CA LYS A 97 -1.01 24.33 12.14
C LYS A 97 0.21 25.22 11.88
N ASP A 98 0.99 24.88 10.85
CA ASP A 98 2.04 25.73 10.27
C ASP A 98 1.50 26.57 9.10
N ASN A 99 0.49 26.03 8.38
CA ASN A 99 -0.28 26.68 7.30
C ASN A 99 -1.67 26.05 7.21
N ASP A 100 -2.53 26.55 6.33
CA ASP A 100 -3.93 26.12 6.21
C ASP A 100 -4.11 24.81 5.42
N ASP A 101 -3.13 24.39 4.65
CA ASP A 101 -3.27 23.23 3.76
C ASP A 101 -2.76 21.93 4.40
N TYR A 102 -1.56 21.96 4.99
CA TYR A 102 -0.95 20.76 5.57
C TYR A 102 0.06 21.05 6.67
N LYS A 103 0.40 20.04 7.46
CA LYS A 103 1.53 20.04 8.39
C LYS A 103 2.43 18.83 8.13
N LEU A 104 3.73 19.08 8.06
CA LEU A 104 4.76 18.04 7.98
C LEU A 104 5.37 17.80 9.36
N LEU A 105 5.30 16.57 9.83
CA LEU A 105 5.96 16.09 11.05
C LEU A 105 7.10 15.14 10.70
N ASN A 106 8.28 15.38 11.31
CA ASN A 106 9.38 14.42 11.31
C ASN A 106 9.24 13.55 12.54
N ILE A 107 9.00 12.26 12.35
CA ILE A 107 8.74 11.30 13.43
C ILE A 107 9.65 10.08 13.32
N THR A 108 9.58 9.19 14.30
CA THR A 108 10.26 7.91 14.27
C THR A 108 9.24 6.78 14.32
N VAL A 109 9.34 5.83 13.40
CA VAL A 109 8.45 4.67 13.32
C VAL A 109 9.29 3.39 13.32
N GLY A 110 9.11 2.53 14.32
CA GLY A 110 9.89 1.28 14.44
C GLY A 110 11.40 1.49 14.48
N GLY A 111 11.88 2.65 14.96
CA GLY A 111 13.30 3.04 15.00
C GLY A 111 13.83 3.67 13.71
N TYR A 112 12.98 3.92 12.73
CA TYR A 112 13.34 4.54 11.46
C TYR A 112 12.75 5.95 11.33
N LYS A 113 13.50 6.85 10.69
CA LYS A 113 13.00 8.19 10.34
C LYS A 113 11.77 8.06 9.45
N ALA A 114 10.77 8.85 9.73
CA ALA A 114 9.53 8.88 8.99
C ALA A 114 9.00 10.32 8.88
N TYR A 115 8.14 10.50 7.90
CA TYR A 115 7.47 11.75 7.59
C TYR A 115 5.97 11.52 7.64
N LEU A 116 5.28 12.23 8.53
CA LEU A 116 3.82 12.24 8.58
C LEU A 116 3.34 13.61 8.10
N VAL A 117 2.48 13.59 7.08
CA VAL A 117 1.83 14.81 6.60
C VAL A 117 0.35 14.75 6.96
N ALA A 118 -0.11 15.73 7.72
CA ALA A 118 -1.53 15.95 7.97
C ALA A 118 -2.07 16.96 6.96
N ILE A 119 -3.10 16.59 6.20
CA ILE A 119 -3.78 17.41 5.19
C ILE A 119 -5.15 17.76 5.74
N TYR A 120 -5.44 19.05 5.87
CA TYR A 120 -6.61 19.52 6.61
C TYR A 120 -7.90 19.49 5.77
N ASP A 121 -7.80 19.68 4.46
CA ASP A 121 -8.94 19.62 3.55
C ASP A 121 -8.90 18.35 2.68
N PRO A 122 -9.67 17.31 3.03
CA PRO A 122 -9.69 16.06 2.26
C PRO A 122 -10.28 16.22 0.85
N SER A 123 -10.98 17.31 0.55
CA SER A 123 -11.52 17.57 -0.79
C SER A 123 -10.41 17.84 -1.81
N LYS A 124 -9.27 18.33 -1.34
CA LYS A 124 -8.07 18.58 -2.13
C LYS A 124 -7.21 17.33 -2.35
N VAL A 125 -7.52 16.22 -1.69
CA VAL A 125 -6.78 14.96 -1.89
C VAL A 125 -7.32 14.23 -3.11
N GLN A 126 -6.44 13.99 -4.09
CA GLN A 126 -6.80 13.39 -5.37
C GLN A 126 -5.81 12.29 -5.78
N LEU A 127 -6.30 11.35 -6.59
CA LEU A 127 -5.42 10.43 -7.31
C LEU A 127 -4.57 11.23 -8.31
N ILE A 128 -3.26 10.98 -8.32
CA ILE A 128 -2.34 11.37 -9.38
C ILE A 128 -1.83 10.13 -10.10
N HIS A 129 -1.49 10.25 -11.37
CA HIS A 129 -1.06 9.11 -12.18
C HIS A 129 -0.08 9.53 -13.27
N SER A 130 0.66 8.58 -13.83
CA SER A 130 1.57 8.80 -14.95
C SER A 130 0.81 9.29 -16.20
N LYS A 131 1.51 9.98 -17.11
CA LYS A 131 0.88 10.60 -18.31
C LYS A 131 0.17 9.58 -19.18
N THR A 132 0.79 8.44 -19.37
CA THR A 132 0.30 7.35 -20.22
C THR A 132 0.51 6.03 -19.50
N PHE A 133 -0.19 4.98 -19.96
CA PHE A 133 -0.04 3.64 -19.45
C PHE A 133 0.30 2.70 -20.59
N ASN A 134 1.15 1.69 -20.35
CA ASN A 134 1.54 0.63 -21.27
C ASN A 134 2.09 1.15 -22.61
N THR A 135 2.82 2.25 -22.58
CA THR A 135 3.43 2.86 -23.77
C THR A 135 4.96 2.75 -23.77
N GLY A 136 5.53 2.37 -22.63
CA GLY A 136 6.97 2.35 -22.40
C GLY A 136 7.60 3.73 -22.20
N THR A 137 6.80 4.80 -22.24
CA THR A 137 7.27 6.20 -22.16
C THR A 137 6.60 7.01 -21.04
N GLY A 138 5.56 6.45 -20.41
CA GLY A 138 4.75 7.13 -19.39
C GLY A 138 5.37 7.19 -18.00
N GLN A 139 6.60 6.74 -17.83
CA GLN A 139 7.26 6.66 -16.53
C GLN A 139 7.47 8.04 -15.92
N GLU A 140 7.00 8.24 -14.68
CA GLU A 140 7.17 9.47 -13.93
C GLU A 140 7.57 9.21 -12.49
N ARG A 141 8.41 10.07 -11.94
CA ARG A 141 8.70 10.13 -10.49
C ARG A 141 7.59 10.89 -9.78
N ILE A 142 7.35 10.59 -8.52
CA ILE A 142 6.29 11.28 -7.76
C ILE A 142 6.45 12.80 -7.77
N LYS A 143 7.66 13.32 -7.63
CA LYS A 143 7.89 14.77 -7.65
C LYS A 143 7.48 15.42 -8.98
N ASP A 144 7.72 14.73 -10.10
CA ASP A 144 7.41 15.25 -11.44
C ASP A 144 5.89 15.10 -11.73
N MET A 145 5.30 13.97 -11.33
CA MET A 145 3.85 13.71 -11.39
C MET A 145 3.07 14.71 -10.52
N CYS A 146 3.56 14.99 -9.31
CA CYS A 146 2.99 15.98 -8.39
C CYS A 146 2.98 17.38 -9.02
N SER A 147 4.14 17.85 -9.50
CA SER A 147 4.27 19.17 -10.12
C SER A 147 3.38 19.31 -11.35
N ARG A 148 3.33 18.29 -12.21
CA ARG A 148 2.46 18.28 -13.40
C ARG A 148 0.97 18.32 -13.04
N SER A 149 0.59 17.73 -11.92
CA SER A 149 -0.80 17.73 -11.43
C SER A 149 -1.17 19.00 -10.65
N GLY A 150 -0.26 19.95 -10.49
CA GLY A 150 -0.45 21.13 -9.65
C GLY A 150 -0.42 20.83 -8.15
N GLY A 151 0.15 19.69 -7.76
CA GLY A 151 0.16 19.22 -6.37
C GLY A 151 1.23 19.89 -5.52
N ILE A 152 0.89 20.09 -4.26
CA ILE A 152 1.81 20.61 -3.22
C ILE A 152 2.51 19.46 -2.51
N VAL A 153 1.76 18.44 -2.07
CA VAL A 153 2.26 17.27 -1.34
C VAL A 153 1.78 16.01 -2.04
N CYS A 154 2.68 15.09 -2.36
CA CYS A 154 2.32 13.85 -3.03
C CYS A 154 3.11 12.67 -2.49
N ILE A 155 2.45 11.50 -2.46
CA ILE A 155 3.04 10.20 -2.16
C ILE A 155 2.77 9.21 -3.30
N ASN A 156 3.64 8.20 -3.46
CA ASN A 156 3.34 7.09 -4.36
C ASN A 156 2.21 6.20 -3.84
N GLY A 157 1.61 5.42 -4.72
CA GLY A 157 0.38 4.70 -4.41
C GLY A 157 0.37 3.23 -4.79
N GLY A 158 -0.19 2.91 -5.96
CA GLY A 158 -0.50 1.55 -6.37
C GLY A 158 0.69 0.76 -6.92
N MET A 159 0.47 -0.54 -7.07
CA MET A 159 1.42 -1.47 -7.67
C MET A 159 1.49 -1.27 -9.20
N PHE A 160 2.62 -1.67 -9.76
CA PHE A 160 2.87 -1.66 -11.21
C PHE A 160 3.74 -2.85 -11.60
N VAL A 161 3.77 -3.18 -12.89
CA VAL A 161 4.66 -4.22 -13.42
C VAL A 161 6.09 -3.76 -13.27
N ASP A 162 6.84 -4.39 -12.37
CA ASP A 162 8.22 -4.01 -12.07
C ASP A 162 9.20 -4.69 -13.04
N ASN A 163 9.92 -3.87 -13.80
CA ASN A 163 10.99 -4.31 -14.69
C ASN A 163 12.39 -3.90 -14.18
N GLY A 164 12.50 -3.52 -12.89
CA GLY A 164 13.75 -3.11 -12.24
C GLY A 164 14.08 -1.62 -12.36
N VAL A 165 13.53 -0.91 -13.33
CA VAL A 165 13.76 0.54 -13.55
C VAL A 165 12.51 1.40 -13.36
N GLY A 166 11.37 0.77 -13.22
CA GLY A 166 10.05 1.38 -13.21
C GLY A 166 9.26 1.05 -14.47
N SER A 167 7.96 1.17 -14.41
CA SER A 167 7.06 0.84 -15.53
C SER A 167 5.89 1.82 -15.52
N ASP A 168 5.27 1.98 -16.70
CA ASP A 168 4.02 2.73 -16.89
C ASP A 168 2.80 1.80 -16.99
N ILE A 169 2.91 0.55 -16.50
CA ILE A 169 1.83 -0.44 -16.51
C ILE A 169 1.31 -0.60 -15.08
N PRO A 170 0.16 0.01 -14.72
CA PRO A 170 -0.44 -0.21 -13.41
C PRO A 170 -0.88 -1.67 -13.25
N MET A 171 -0.82 -2.20 -12.04
CA MET A 171 -1.48 -3.46 -11.67
C MET A 171 -2.79 -3.13 -10.94
N GLY A 172 -3.85 -3.88 -11.31
CA GLY A 172 -5.17 -3.69 -10.75
C GLY A 172 -5.94 -2.51 -11.34
N TYR A 173 -6.68 -1.79 -10.50
CA TYR A 173 -7.55 -0.70 -10.93
C TYR A 173 -6.99 0.68 -10.59
N LEU A 174 -7.21 1.64 -11.49
CA LEU A 174 -7.17 3.08 -11.20
C LEU A 174 -8.54 3.69 -11.53
N ILE A 175 -9.10 4.43 -10.58
CA ILE A 175 -10.37 5.18 -10.73
C ILE A 175 -10.05 6.66 -10.54
N LYS A 176 -10.48 7.49 -11.48
CA LYS A 176 -10.32 8.94 -11.40
C LYS A 176 -11.62 9.64 -11.77
N ASN A 177 -12.08 10.55 -10.91
CA ASN A 177 -13.34 11.29 -11.11
C ASN A 177 -14.55 10.37 -11.38
N GLY A 178 -14.66 9.25 -10.63
CA GLY A 178 -15.75 8.29 -10.77
C GLY A 178 -15.73 7.47 -12.07
N LYS A 179 -14.60 7.44 -12.77
CA LYS A 179 -14.42 6.65 -14.01
C LYS A 179 -13.23 5.72 -13.89
N VAL A 180 -13.36 4.52 -14.46
CA VAL A 180 -12.24 3.59 -14.56
C VAL A 180 -11.23 4.15 -15.55
N LEU A 181 -10.06 4.52 -15.06
CA LEU A 181 -8.96 5.05 -15.85
C LEU A 181 -8.08 3.92 -16.40
N TRP A 182 -7.89 2.89 -15.58
CA TRP A 182 -7.13 1.69 -15.91
C TRP A 182 -7.74 0.46 -15.23
N ARG A 183 -7.67 -0.68 -15.91
CA ARG A 183 -7.95 -1.99 -15.31
C ARG A 183 -7.02 -3.03 -15.90
N ASP A 184 -6.62 -3.97 -15.08
CA ASP A 184 -6.09 -5.25 -15.53
C ASP A 184 -7.19 -6.33 -15.56
N ASN A 185 -6.81 -7.57 -15.81
CA ASN A 185 -7.75 -8.68 -16.01
C ASN A 185 -8.32 -9.30 -14.71
N TYR A 186 -8.18 -8.63 -13.56
CA TYR A 186 -8.70 -9.14 -12.29
C TYR A 186 -10.16 -8.74 -12.05
N ASN A 187 -10.93 -9.62 -11.39
CA ASN A 187 -12.37 -9.44 -11.19
C ASN A 187 -12.72 -8.63 -9.93
N SER A 188 -11.81 -8.52 -8.97
CA SER A 188 -12.00 -7.70 -7.77
C SER A 188 -10.66 -7.33 -7.17
N ALA A 189 -10.61 -6.20 -6.47
CA ALA A 189 -9.40 -5.61 -5.94
C ALA A 189 -9.60 -5.00 -4.56
N SER A 190 -8.51 -4.87 -3.82
CA SER A 190 -8.47 -4.06 -2.60
C SER A 190 -8.31 -2.60 -2.99
N LEU A 191 -9.43 -1.90 -3.16
CA LEU A 191 -9.47 -0.50 -3.57
C LEU A 191 -9.32 0.43 -2.37
N ILE A 192 -8.44 1.39 -2.52
CA ILE A 192 -8.11 2.44 -1.55
C ILE A 192 -8.38 3.77 -2.23
N GLY A 193 -9.29 4.58 -1.69
CA GLY A 193 -9.58 5.84 -2.34
C GLY A 193 -10.63 6.69 -1.64
N PHE A 194 -10.96 7.81 -2.23
CA PHE A 194 -11.89 8.78 -1.67
C PHE A 194 -13.24 8.72 -2.37
N THR A 195 -14.30 8.88 -1.58
CA THR A 195 -15.67 9.06 -2.09
C THR A 195 -15.89 10.49 -2.58
N ASN A 196 -17.04 10.72 -3.22
CA ASN A 196 -17.50 12.08 -3.58
C ASN A 196 -17.64 12.99 -2.34
N ASP A 197 -17.87 12.41 -1.16
CA ASP A 197 -17.94 13.12 0.12
C ASP A 197 -16.57 13.25 0.79
N ASN A 198 -15.47 13.01 0.06
CA ASN A 198 -14.10 13.15 0.51
C ASN A 198 -13.72 12.24 1.71
N LYS A 199 -14.35 11.06 1.81
CA LYS A 199 -14.12 10.08 2.86
C LYS A 199 -13.30 8.92 2.32
N LEU A 200 -12.27 8.49 3.06
CA LEU A 200 -11.41 7.38 2.70
C LEU A 200 -12.21 6.06 2.80
N LEU A 201 -12.56 5.51 1.66
CA LEU A 201 -13.24 4.24 1.50
C LEU A 201 -12.21 3.14 1.19
N LEU A 202 -12.21 2.10 2.01
CA LEU A 202 -11.43 0.88 1.85
C LEU A 202 -12.38 -0.25 1.52
N ILE A 203 -12.28 -0.83 0.32
CA ILE A 203 -13.26 -1.80 -0.15
C ILE A 203 -12.62 -2.87 -1.04
N ASN A 204 -13.02 -4.14 -0.82
CA ASN A 204 -12.72 -5.22 -1.76
C ASN A 204 -13.93 -5.36 -2.69
N ALA A 205 -13.78 -4.91 -3.92
CA ALA A 205 -14.87 -4.81 -4.89
C ALA A 205 -14.33 -4.70 -6.32
N THR A 206 -15.22 -4.85 -7.30
CA THR A 206 -14.94 -4.39 -8.66
C THR A 206 -14.93 -2.86 -8.70
N ALA A 207 -14.32 -2.29 -9.73
CA ALA A 207 -14.31 -0.84 -9.90
C ALA A 207 -15.74 -0.27 -10.04
N GLU A 208 -16.63 -0.98 -10.73
CA GLU A 208 -18.01 -0.59 -10.94
C GLU A 208 -18.81 -0.57 -9.62
N GLU A 209 -18.60 -1.57 -8.76
CA GLU A 209 -19.23 -1.63 -7.44
C GLU A 209 -18.72 -0.51 -6.53
N ALA A 210 -17.42 -0.21 -6.58
CA ALA A 210 -16.82 0.89 -5.82
C ALA A 210 -17.37 2.24 -6.29
N ILE A 211 -17.48 2.46 -7.60
CA ILE A 211 -18.06 3.70 -8.18
C ILE A 211 -19.53 3.84 -7.76
N LYS A 212 -20.33 2.76 -7.78
CA LYS A 212 -21.72 2.77 -7.28
C LYS A 212 -21.83 3.16 -5.80
N LYS A 213 -20.76 2.89 -5.01
CA LYS A 213 -20.65 3.30 -3.60
C LYS A 213 -20.10 4.73 -3.45
N GLY A 214 -19.98 5.48 -4.53
CA GLY A 214 -19.51 6.85 -4.52
C GLY A 214 -18.00 7.03 -4.60
N MET A 215 -17.23 5.99 -4.95
CA MET A 215 -15.79 6.10 -5.14
C MET A 215 -15.48 7.12 -6.25
N ARG A 216 -14.78 8.20 -5.89
CA ARG A 216 -14.35 9.27 -6.80
C ARG A 216 -12.98 8.95 -7.39
N ASP A 217 -12.02 8.73 -6.53
CA ASP A 217 -10.63 8.46 -6.88
C ASP A 217 -10.14 7.24 -6.11
N ALA A 218 -9.53 6.28 -6.78
CA ALA A 218 -8.97 5.10 -6.11
C ALA A 218 -7.83 4.47 -6.90
N LEU A 219 -7.02 3.71 -6.17
CA LEU A 219 -6.05 2.77 -6.69
C LEU A 219 -6.15 1.44 -5.97
N GLU A 220 -5.56 0.39 -6.55
CA GLU A 220 -5.45 -0.90 -5.90
C GLU A 220 -4.13 -1.02 -5.16
N PHE A 221 -4.20 -1.37 -3.89
CA PHE A 221 -3.08 -1.84 -3.08
C PHE A 221 -3.58 -2.46 -1.76
N GLY A 222 -2.65 -2.74 -0.83
CA GLY A 222 -2.98 -3.26 0.50
C GLY A 222 -1.76 -3.70 1.30
N PRO A 223 -2.00 -4.23 2.47
CA PRO A 223 -3.28 -4.49 3.12
C PRO A 223 -3.96 -3.23 3.68
N PHE A 224 -5.26 -3.33 3.99
CA PHE A 224 -5.92 -2.39 4.88
C PHE A 224 -5.34 -2.57 6.29
N LEU A 225 -5.05 -1.48 6.97
CA LEU A 225 -4.39 -1.46 8.28
C LEU A 225 -5.37 -1.19 9.42
N ILE A 226 -6.25 -0.21 9.20
CA ILE A 226 -7.26 0.23 10.14
C ILE A 226 -8.57 0.39 9.37
N VAL A 227 -9.64 -0.21 9.87
CA VAL A 227 -10.99 -0.09 9.27
C VAL A 227 -11.97 0.23 10.38
N ASN A 228 -12.74 1.32 10.23
CA ASN A 228 -13.73 1.78 11.21
C ASN A 228 -13.13 1.98 12.61
N GLY A 229 -11.91 2.48 12.71
CA GLY A 229 -11.18 2.74 13.94
C GLY A 229 -10.61 1.48 14.60
N LYS A 230 -10.67 0.32 13.93
CA LYS A 230 -10.15 -0.93 14.45
C LYS A 230 -8.95 -1.38 13.64
N ARG A 231 -7.90 -1.80 14.34
CA ARG A 231 -6.77 -2.48 13.75
C ARG A 231 -7.24 -3.75 13.03
N ILE A 232 -6.76 -3.95 11.83
CA ILE A 232 -6.97 -5.21 11.11
C ILE A 232 -5.79 -6.12 11.41
N ASP A 233 -6.03 -7.16 12.19
CA ASP A 233 -5.03 -8.18 12.51
C ASP A 233 -4.87 -9.13 11.32
N ASN A 234 -4.11 -8.67 10.34
CA ASN A 234 -3.71 -9.48 9.21
C ASN A 234 -2.48 -10.30 9.59
N ASN A 235 -2.64 -11.41 10.31
CA ASN A 235 -1.59 -12.41 10.52
C ASN A 235 -1.05 -13.00 9.20
N VAL A 236 -1.66 -12.63 8.10
CA VAL A 236 -1.36 -13.07 6.73
C VAL A 236 -1.02 -11.88 5.83
N ALA A 237 -0.78 -10.71 6.38
CA ALA A 237 -0.36 -9.58 5.57
C ALA A 237 0.89 -9.96 4.79
N VAL A 238 0.76 -10.02 3.50
CA VAL A 238 1.89 -10.11 2.56
C VAL A 238 2.91 -9.07 2.99
N GLY A 239 4.10 -9.52 3.34
CA GLY A 239 5.11 -8.66 3.94
C GLY A 239 4.85 -8.22 5.39
N GLY A 240 3.84 -8.75 6.11
CA GLY A 240 3.50 -8.33 7.47
C GLY A 240 4.61 -8.49 8.49
N PHE A 241 5.52 -9.42 8.28
CA PHE A 241 6.72 -9.64 9.10
C PHE A 241 7.98 -9.04 8.48
N SER A 242 7.98 -8.63 7.22
CA SER A 242 9.14 -8.05 6.58
C SER A 242 9.31 -6.59 7.01
N ARG A 243 10.55 -6.24 7.29
CA ARG A 243 10.96 -4.86 7.51
C ARG A 243 11.25 -4.23 6.16
N ALA A 244 10.63 -3.08 5.88
CA ALA A 244 10.89 -2.32 4.66
C ALA A 244 10.48 -0.86 4.84
N ALA A 245 10.98 0.02 3.97
CA ALA A 245 10.40 1.34 3.80
C ALA A 245 8.91 1.20 3.45
N ARG A 246 8.05 2.05 4.01
CA ARG A 246 6.60 1.95 3.90
C ARG A 246 5.98 3.28 3.51
N VAL A 247 4.86 3.19 2.82
CA VAL A 247 3.97 4.30 2.54
C VAL A 247 2.57 3.89 2.99
N ALA A 248 1.87 4.79 3.64
CA ALA A 248 0.49 4.57 4.04
C ALA A 248 -0.34 5.85 3.88
N ILE A 249 -1.63 5.65 3.66
CA ILE A 249 -2.65 6.70 3.65
C ILE A 249 -3.66 6.39 4.73
N ALA A 250 -4.10 7.42 5.44
CA ALA A 250 -5.13 7.30 6.45
C ALA A 250 -6.04 8.52 6.46
N GLN A 251 -7.20 8.37 7.11
CA GLN A 251 -8.08 9.49 7.43
C GLN A 251 -8.58 9.36 8.86
N ARG A 252 -8.60 10.47 9.56
CA ARG A 252 -9.13 10.65 10.91
C ARG A 252 -10.65 10.86 10.87
N ARG A 253 -11.30 10.80 12.03
CA ARG A 253 -12.74 11.11 12.15
C ARG A 253 -13.08 12.55 11.86
N ASP A 254 -12.15 13.48 12.15
CA ASP A 254 -12.29 14.91 11.85
C ASP A 254 -12.00 15.26 10.39
N GLY A 255 -11.88 14.26 9.51
CA GLY A 255 -11.66 14.43 8.08
C GLY A 255 -10.21 14.61 7.68
N ILE A 256 -9.29 14.92 8.59
CA ILE A 256 -7.86 15.11 8.29
C ILE A 256 -7.29 13.86 7.65
N VAL A 257 -6.62 14.02 6.51
CA VAL A 257 -5.93 12.94 5.80
C VAL A 257 -4.47 12.89 6.23
N LEU A 258 -3.97 11.68 6.50
CA LEU A 258 -2.60 11.44 6.89
C LEU A 258 -1.85 10.70 5.78
N PHE A 259 -0.74 11.25 5.33
CA PHE A 259 0.25 10.57 4.49
C PHE A 259 1.45 10.20 5.36
N LEU A 260 1.79 8.93 5.44
CA LEU A 260 2.95 8.43 6.18
C LEU A 260 3.96 7.81 5.22
N VAL A 261 5.20 8.30 5.23
CA VAL A 261 6.31 7.75 4.44
C VAL A 261 7.50 7.51 5.35
N THR A 262 8.06 6.31 5.33
CA THR A 262 9.19 5.94 6.17
C THR A 262 10.47 5.74 5.38
N GLU A 263 11.60 6.01 6.02
CA GLU A 263 12.91 5.63 5.50
C GLU A 263 13.13 4.11 5.65
N GLY A 264 14.08 3.61 4.89
CA GLY A 264 14.45 2.21 4.86
C GLY A 264 14.81 1.76 3.44
N ASN A 265 14.76 0.45 3.21
CA ASN A 265 14.88 -0.17 1.89
C ASN A 265 13.92 -1.36 1.79
N HIS A 266 14.15 -2.28 0.87
CA HIS A 266 13.30 -3.46 0.68
C HIS A 266 13.36 -4.47 1.83
N SER A 267 14.41 -4.47 2.65
CA SER A 267 14.64 -5.44 3.74
C SER A 267 14.97 -4.79 5.09
N SER A 268 14.96 -3.46 5.15
CA SER A 268 15.28 -2.68 6.35
C SER A 268 14.31 -1.51 6.46
N GLY A 269 13.58 -1.43 7.55
CA GLY A 269 12.53 -0.43 7.79
C GLY A 269 11.61 -0.87 8.92
N PRO A 270 10.53 -0.12 9.18
CA PRO A 270 9.51 -0.51 10.15
C PRO A 270 8.73 -1.74 9.68
N THR A 271 8.10 -2.41 10.61
CA THR A 271 7.11 -3.44 10.34
C THR A 271 5.75 -2.82 10.00
N MET A 272 4.83 -3.60 9.44
CA MET A 272 3.46 -3.17 9.23
C MET A 272 2.74 -2.85 10.55
N GLY A 273 3.11 -3.57 11.64
CA GLY A 273 2.62 -3.30 12.98
C GLY A 273 3.03 -1.93 13.50
N ASP A 274 4.29 -1.54 13.27
CA ASP A 274 4.80 -0.21 13.67
C ASP A 274 4.02 0.91 12.95
N ILE A 275 3.78 0.74 11.63
CA ILE A 275 2.98 1.67 10.82
C ILE A 275 1.55 1.78 11.37
N THR A 276 0.91 0.64 11.64
CA THR A 276 -0.47 0.60 12.11
C THR A 276 -0.61 1.28 13.48
N ASN A 277 0.31 0.98 14.41
CA ASN A 277 0.30 1.61 15.74
C ASN A 277 0.49 3.12 15.64
N THR A 278 1.49 3.57 14.86
CA THR A 278 1.71 5.01 14.65
C THR A 278 0.46 5.70 14.10
N LEU A 279 -0.20 5.11 13.09
CA LEU A 279 -1.41 5.71 12.54
C LEU A 279 -2.58 5.73 13.54
N LEU A 280 -2.69 4.71 14.42
CA LEU A 280 -3.68 4.71 15.51
C LEU A 280 -3.37 5.81 16.53
N ASP A 281 -2.11 5.98 16.95
CA ASP A 281 -1.67 7.04 17.86
C ASP A 281 -2.06 8.43 17.32
N TYR A 282 -1.91 8.64 16.01
CA TYR A 282 -2.33 9.87 15.33
C TYR A 282 -3.83 9.91 14.95
N GLY A 283 -4.66 9.04 15.52
CA GLY A 283 -6.11 9.10 15.45
C GLY A 283 -6.73 8.60 14.13
N ALA A 284 -6.02 7.79 13.34
CA ALA A 284 -6.55 7.24 12.10
C ALA A 284 -7.81 6.40 12.35
N TYR A 285 -8.87 6.68 11.58
CA TYR A 285 -10.11 5.91 11.59
C TYR A 285 -10.14 4.85 10.47
N ASN A 286 -9.65 5.21 9.28
CA ASN A 286 -9.38 4.29 8.19
C ASN A 286 -7.93 4.46 7.75
N ALA A 287 -7.24 3.37 7.46
CA ALA A 287 -5.86 3.41 6.97
C ALA A 287 -5.53 2.19 6.09
N ALA A 288 -4.71 2.42 5.08
CA ALA A 288 -4.21 1.37 4.20
C ALA A 288 -2.74 1.57 3.88
N ASN A 289 -2.05 0.45 3.67
CA ASN A 289 -0.69 0.44 3.14
C ASN A 289 -0.71 0.71 1.63
N LEU A 290 0.30 1.40 1.15
CA LEU A 290 0.59 1.66 -0.25
C LEU A 290 1.93 1.03 -0.65
N ASP A 291 2.33 1.12 -1.92
CA ASP A 291 3.57 0.53 -2.41
C ASP A 291 4.78 1.12 -1.66
N GLY A 292 5.63 0.23 -1.20
CA GLY A 292 6.74 0.53 -0.31
C GLY A 292 8.12 0.25 -0.92
N GLY A 293 9.11 -0.03 -0.05
CA GLY A 293 10.47 -0.37 -0.47
C GLY A 293 11.10 0.77 -1.28
N ALA A 294 11.64 0.45 -2.46
CA ALA A 294 12.29 1.42 -3.34
C ALA A 294 11.32 2.45 -3.96
N SER A 295 10.02 2.17 -3.91
CA SER A 295 8.97 3.07 -4.42
C SER A 295 8.56 4.14 -3.42
N SER A 296 8.94 4.01 -2.13
CA SER A 296 8.54 4.94 -1.05
C SER A 296 9.01 6.36 -1.34
N GLN A 297 8.10 7.27 -1.69
CA GLN A 297 8.40 8.64 -2.07
C GLN A 297 7.41 9.62 -1.45
N LEU A 298 7.94 10.70 -0.88
CA LEU A 298 7.21 11.90 -0.48
C LEU A 298 7.77 13.09 -1.25
N ALA A 299 6.94 13.75 -2.02
CA ALA A 299 7.29 15.01 -2.69
C ALA A 299 6.53 16.16 -2.07
N ILE A 300 7.21 17.29 -1.85
CA ILE A 300 6.61 18.55 -1.39
C ILE A 300 7.18 19.68 -2.25
N ASN A 301 6.30 20.49 -2.85
CA ASN A 301 6.65 21.62 -3.70
C ASN A 301 7.65 21.25 -4.82
N GLY A 302 7.49 20.06 -5.42
CA GLY A 302 8.35 19.57 -6.50
C GLY A 302 9.68 18.96 -6.05
N TYR A 303 9.95 18.89 -4.73
CA TYR A 303 11.17 18.30 -4.18
C TYR A 303 10.88 16.95 -3.53
N LEU A 304 11.73 15.96 -3.74
CA LEU A 304 11.70 14.71 -3.01
C LEU A 304 12.24 14.93 -1.59
N ILE A 305 11.45 14.57 -0.57
CA ILE A 305 11.74 14.86 0.84
C ILE A 305 12.48 13.70 1.51
N ASN A 306 12.09 12.48 1.22
CA ASN A 306 12.71 11.28 1.76
C ASN A 306 13.84 10.78 0.84
N ASN A 307 14.56 9.75 1.29
CA ASN A 307 15.73 9.19 0.60
C ASN A 307 15.47 7.72 0.18
N PRO A 308 14.71 7.46 -0.91
CA PRO A 308 14.40 6.12 -1.35
C PRO A 308 15.65 5.31 -1.63
N LYS A 309 15.67 4.04 -1.24
CA LYS A 309 16.79 3.14 -1.46
C LYS A 309 16.37 1.91 -2.23
N ASN A 310 17.22 1.47 -3.16
CA ASN A 310 17.03 0.22 -3.90
C ASN A 310 17.24 -1.01 -2.99
N ILE A 311 17.09 -2.20 -3.56
CA ILE A 311 17.28 -3.48 -2.85
C ILE A 311 18.68 -3.66 -2.26
N TYR A 312 19.68 -2.97 -2.80
CA TYR A 312 21.06 -2.98 -2.33
C TYR A 312 21.37 -1.91 -1.28
N GLY A 313 20.36 -1.12 -0.86
CA GLY A 313 20.53 -0.03 0.09
C GLY A 313 21.13 1.26 -0.49
N GLN A 314 21.29 1.33 -1.82
CA GLN A 314 21.82 2.53 -2.49
C GLN A 314 20.67 3.53 -2.71
N THR A 315 20.98 4.81 -2.52
CA THR A 315 20.02 5.89 -2.78
C THR A 315 19.60 5.94 -4.25
N VAL A 316 18.31 5.99 -4.49
CA VAL A 316 17.72 6.23 -5.81
C VAL A 316 17.49 7.73 -5.96
N VAL A 317 18.46 8.40 -6.53
CA VAL A 317 18.45 9.88 -6.67
C VAL A 317 17.20 10.34 -7.44
N GLY A 318 16.40 11.20 -6.78
CA GLY A 318 15.15 11.70 -7.33
C GLY A 318 13.95 10.73 -7.28
N GLY A 319 14.14 9.54 -6.68
CA GLY A 319 13.13 8.49 -6.63
C GLY A 319 13.05 7.65 -7.92
N ARG A 320 12.43 6.48 -7.85
CA ARG A 320 12.15 5.67 -9.05
C ARG A 320 10.83 6.11 -9.70
N SER A 321 10.66 5.76 -10.96
CA SER A 321 9.39 5.96 -11.67
C SER A 321 8.32 5.02 -11.11
N VAL A 322 7.11 5.53 -10.99
CA VAL A 322 5.90 4.86 -10.50
C VAL A 322 4.70 5.26 -11.35
N VAL A 323 3.57 4.60 -11.18
CA VAL A 323 2.40 4.79 -12.06
C VAL A 323 1.31 5.64 -11.45
N SER A 324 1.24 5.70 -10.13
CA SER A 324 0.16 6.39 -9.43
C SER A 324 0.57 6.82 -8.03
N GLY A 325 -0.23 7.68 -7.44
CA GLY A 325 -0.12 8.15 -6.08
C GLY A 325 -1.33 8.95 -5.64
N PHE A 326 -1.23 9.53 -4.46
CA PHE A 326 -2.17 10.54 -3.97
C PHE A 326 -1.46 11.86 -3.76
N GLY A 327 -2.16 12.95 -4.02
CA GLY A 327 -1.63 14.30 -3.86
C GLY A 327 -2.64 15.27 -3.26
N LEU A 328 -2.13 16.23 -2.50
CA LEU A 328 -2.81 17.46 -2.13
C LEU A 328 -2.74 18.38 -3.35
N ILE A 329 -3.89 18.58 -4.00
CA ILE A 329 -4.06 19.41 -5.19
C ILE A 329 -5.00 20.57 -4.79
N PRO A 330 -4.51 21.81 -4.70
CA PRO A 330 -5.28 22.99 -4.27
C PRO A 330 -6.52 23.30 -5.12
#